data_b0ba132ea39c76ecf512a8de90099d16
#
_entry.id   b0ba132ea39c76ecf512a8de90099d16
#
_cell.length_a   1.000
_cell.length_b   1.000
_cell.length_c   1.000
_cell.angle_alpha   90.00
_cell.angle_beta   90.00
_cell.angle_gamma   90.00
#
_symmetry.space_group_name_H-M   'P 1'
#
loop_
_entity.id
_entity.type
_entity.pdbx_description
1 polymer ?
#
loop_
_entity_poly.entity_id
_entity_poly.type
_entity_poly.pdbx_seq_one_letter_code
_entity_poly.pdbx_strand_id
1 'polypeptide(L)'
;EIDITRQMVFMYLNGECILETPTVTGNIGAGYYTPTGVFYLNNKVRDTVLRGSNRDGSKYASPVLYWMPFYKGFGMHDANWRNKFGGEIYKNNGSHGCVNLPTNAAKTIYENITYDMPIFIYKS
;
A
#
# COMPACT_ATOMS: atom_id res chain seq x y z
N GLU A 1 8.28 -1.25 -7.16
CA GLU A 1 9.15 -1.25 -5.97
C GLU A 1 8.53 -0.40 -4.87
N ILE A 2 8.56 -0.92 -3.66
CA ILE A 2 8.07 -0.21 -2.49
C ILE A 2 9.22 -0.09 -1.50
N ASP A 3 9.75 1.12 -1.34
CA ASP A 3 10.85 1.42 -0.43
C ASP A 3 10.27 1.93 0.89
N ILE A 4 10.28 1.09 1.92
CA ILE A 4 9.72 1.43 3.23
C ILE A 4 10.52 2.57 3.88
N THR A 5 11.84 2.55 3.78
CA THR A 5 12.68 3.57 4.42
C THR A 5 12.40 4.96 3.87
N ARG A 6 12.28 5.08 2.55
CA ARG A 6 12.01 6.37 1.90
C ARG A 6 10.52 6.67 1.78
N GLN A 7 9.65 5.69 2.06
CA GLN A 7 8.19 5.82 1.93
C GLN A 7 7.80 6.26 0.52
N MET A 8 8.34 5.54 -0.48
CA MET A 8 8.13 5.79 -1.89
C MET A 8 7.75 4.51 -2.61
N VAL A 9 6.88 4.65 -3.59
CA VAL A 9 6.50 3.57 -4.51
C VAL A 9 6.91 3.97 -5.92
N PHE A 10 7.57 3.05 -6.61
CA PHE A 10 7.99 3.23 -8.00
C PHE A 10 7.37 2.13 -8.86
N MET A 11 6.73 2.51 -9.94
CA MET A 11 6.19 1.54 -10.89
C MET A 11 6.93 1.63 -12.21
N TYR A 12 7.41 0.49 -12.69
CA TYR A 12 8.13 0.38 -13.96
C TYR A 12 7.30 -0.43 -14.95
N LEU A 13 7.30 0.01 -16.19
CA LEU A 13 6.64 -0.68 -17.28
C LEU A 13 7.60 -0.71 -18.46
N ASN A 14 7.96 -1.92 -18.94
CA ASN A 14 8.94 -2.10 -20.00
C ASN A 14 10.27 -1.40 -19.72
N GLY A 15 10.73 -1.45 -18.46
CA GLY A 15 11.99 -0.84 -18.04
C GLY A 15 11.91 0.65 -17.79
N GLU A 16 10.76 1.27 -17.99
CA GLU A 16 10.57 2.71 -17.80
C GLU A 16 9.76 2.98 -16.54
N CYS A 17 10.22 3.93 -15.72
CA CYS A 17 9.48 4.34 -14.52
C CYS A 17 8.31 5.22 -14.94
N ILE A 18 7.09 4.70 -14.79
CA ILE A 18 5.87 5.42 -15.18
C ILE A 18 5.20 6.13 -14.00
N LEU A 19 5.62 5.83 -12.77
CA LEU A 19 5.03 6.41 -11.57
C LEU A 19 6.04 6.43 -10.45
N GLU A 20 6.16 7.59 -9.81
CA GLU A 20 6.79 7.75 -8.50
C GLU A 20 5.78 8.41 -7.59
N THR A 21 5.54 7.83 -6.42
CA THR A 21 4.57 8.38 -5.47
C THR A 21 5.02 8.17 -4.04
N PRO A 22 4.79 9.17 -3.16
CA PRO A 22 4.92 8.90 -1.73
C PRO A 22 3.84 7.93 -1.28
N THR A 23 4.11 7.24 -0.18
CA THR A 23 3.21 6.23 0.37
C THR A 23 3.21 6.29 1.89
N VAL A 24 2.30 5.55 2.53
CA VAL A 24 2.35 5.29 3.96
C VAL A 24 2.19 3.79 4.16
N THR A 25 3.22 3.17 4.73
CA THR A 25 3.19 1.74 5.05
C THR A 25 2.81 1.51 6.52
N GLY A 26 3.00 0.30 7.01
CA GLY A 26 2.57 -0.09 8.34
C GLY A 26 3.15 0.75 9.46
N ASN A 27 2.33 1.04 10.47
CA ASN A 27 2.70 1.82 11.66
C ASN A 27 3.67 1.01 12.51
N ILE A 28 4.97 1.31 12.41
CA ILE A 28 5.99 0.56 13.14
C ILE A 28 5.94 0.81 14.64
N GLY A 29 5.52 2.01 15.07
CA GLY A 29 5.33 2.31 16.48
C GLY A 29 4.26 1.46 17.15
N ALA A 30 3.27 1.01 16.38
CA ALA A 30 2.21 0.11 16.86
C ALA A 30 2.47 -1.37 16.52
N GLY A 31 3.59 -1.67 15.86
CA GLY A 31 3.94 -3.04 15.49
C GLY A 31 3.22 -3.57 14.26
N TYR A 32 2.68 -2.71 13.41
CA TYR A 32 2.01 -3.09 12.17
C TYR A 32 3.00 -3.03 11.00
N TYR A 33 3.87 -4.03 10.88
CA TYR A 33 4.92 -4.02 9.86
C TYR A 33 4.39 -4.48 8.51
N THR A 34 4.70 -3.71 7.45
CA THR A 34 4.49 -4.17 6.09
C THR A 34 5.53 -5.26 5.78
N PRO A 35 5.11 -6.42 5.24
CA PRO A 35 6.07 -7.49 4.95
C PRO A 35 7.05 -7.07 3.85
N THR A 36 8.31 -7.53 3.96
CA THR A 36 9.33 -7.34 2.93
C THR A 36 9.51 -8.61 2.11
N GLY A 37 9.94 -8.46 0.88
CA GLY A 37 10.17 -9.59 -0.03
C GLY A 37 9.64 -9.30 -1.42
N VAL A 38 9.42 -10.38 -2.17
CA VAL A 38 8.87 -10.33 -3.51
C VAL A 38 7.49 -10.97 -3.50
N PHE A 39 6.51 -10.21 -3.97
CA PHE A 39 5.11 -10.65 -3.97
C PHE A 39 4.49 -10.45 -5.35
N TYR A 40 3.34 -11.06 -5.57
CA TYR A 40 2.54 -10.90 -6.78
C TYR A 40 1.09 -10.64 -6.38
N LEU A 41 0.33 -9.97 -7.24
CA LEU A 41 -1.09 -9.72 -6.95
C LEU A 41 -1.85 -11.03 -6.76
N ASN A 42 -2.72 -11.05 -5.76
CA ASN A 42 -3.71 -12.11 -5.57
C ASN A 42 -5.02 -11.77 -6.27
N ASN A 43 -5.37 -10.51 -6.35
CA ASN A 43 -6.62 -10.04 -6.92
C ASN A 43 -6.56 -8.54 -7.24
N LYS A 44 -7.56 -8.04 -7.92
CA LYS A 44 -7.79 -6.62 -8.19
C LYS A 44 -9.28 -6.35 -7.98
N VAL A 45 -9.61 -5.50 -7.01
CA VAL A 45 -11.00 -5.23 -6.63
C VAL A 45 -11.27 -3.73 -6.66
N ARG A 46 -12.42 -3.34 -7.22
CA ARG A 46 -12.89 -1.95 -7.26
C ARG A 46 -14.00 -1.74 -6.23
N ASP A 47 -14.04 -0.53 -5.66
CA ASP A 47 -15.18 -0.07 -4.84
C ASP A 47 -15.54 -1.07 -3.75
N THR A 48 -14.63 -1.29 -2.83
CA THR A 48 -14.83 -2.25 -1.73
C THR A 48 -14.61 -1.59 -0.37
N VAL A 49 -14.91 -2.31 0.68
CA VAL A 49 -14.69 -1.86 2.05
C VAL A 49 -13.71 -2.81 2.72
N LEU A 50 -12.60 -2.27 3.20
CA LEU A 50 -11.61 -3.03 3.96
C LEU A 50 -12.03 -3.03 5.42
N ARG A 51 -12.19 -4.22 6.00
CA ARG A 51 -12.65 -4.40 7.38
C ARG A 51 -11.60 -5.11 8.19
N GLY A 52 -11.50 -4.72 9.46
CA GLY A 52 -10.55 -5.35 10.38
C GLY A 52 -10.74 -4.87 11.79
N SER A 53 -9.78 -5.24 12.65
CA SER A 53 -9.79 -4.87 14.06
C SER A 53 -8.52 -4.13 14.42
N ASN A 54 -8.66 -3.09 15.22
CA ASN A 54 -7.54 -2.40 15.82
C ASN A 54 -7.01 -3.21 17.02
N ARG A 55 -5.82 -2.86 17.51
CA ARG A 55 -5.22 -3.55 18.67
C ARG A 55 -6.05 -3.43 19.94
N ASP A 56 -6.81 -2.35 20.06
CA ASP A 56 -7.69 -2.12 21.23
C ASP A 56 -9.00 -2.90 21.13
N GLY A 57 -9.21 -3.69 20.08
CA GLY A 57 -10.43 -4.47 19.86
C GLY A 57 -11.52 -3.75 19.08
N SER A 58 -11.36 -2.45 18.82
CA SER A 58 -12.32 -1.72 18.00
C SER A 58 -12.27 -2.18 16.55
N LYS A 59 -13.36 -2.03 15.82
CA LYS A 59 -13.48 -2.42 14.42
C LYS A 59 -13.31 -1.20 13.53
N TYR A 60 -12.73 -1.44 12.34
CA TYR A 60 -12.69 -0.41 11.30
C TYR A 60 -13.32 -0.92 10.01
N ALA A 61 -13.82 0.01 9.22
CA ALA A 61 -14.35 -0.25 7.89
C ALA A 61 -13.94 0.93 7.02
N SER A 62 -13.05 0.68 6.06
CA SER A 62 -12.45 1.72 5.21
C SER A 62 -12.87 1.51 3.77
N PRO A 63 -13.74 2.37 3.21
CA PRO A 63 -14.07 2.29 1.79
C PRO A 63 -12.87 2.71 0.96
N VAL A 64 -12.56 1.91 -0.06
CA VAL A 64 -11.48 2.18 -1.00
C VAL A 64 -11.97 1.98 -2.43
N LEU A 65 -11.37 2.71 -3.38
CA LEU A 65 -11.71 2.58 -4.79
C LEU A 65 -10.91 1.47 -5.47
N TYR A 66 -9.67 1.25 -5.03
CA TYR A 66 -8.74 0.29 -5.64
C TYR A 66 -8.11 -0.56 -4.55
N TRP A 67 -8.41 -1.84 -4.55
CA TRP A 67 -7.83 -2.81 -3.62
C TRP A 67 -7.02 -3.83 -4.40
N MET A 68 -5.73 -3.93 -4.07
CA MET A 68 -4.77 -4.78 -4.78
C MET A 68 -4.01 -5.64 -3.77
N PRO A 69 -4.63 -6.73 -3.27
CA PRO A 69 -3.98 -7.60 -2.29
C PRO A 69 -2.85 -8.41 -2.94
N PHE A 70 -1.76 -8.63 -2.20
CA PHE A 70 -0.60 -9.38 -2.69
C PHE A 70 -0.10 -10.46 -1.73
N TYR A 71 -0.45 -10.40 -0.44
CA TYR A 71 0.02 -11.38 0.53
C TYR A 71 -0.90 -11.41 1.75
N LYS A 72 -1.59 -12.53 1.98
CA LYS A 72 -2.54 -12.67 3.08
C LYS A 72 -3.51 -11.48 3.10
N GLY A 73 -3.62 -10.75 4.19
CA GLY A 73 -4.44 -9.55 4.26
C GLY A 73 -3.75 -8.26 3.85
N PHE A 74 -2.51 -8.34 3.33
CA PHE A 74 -1.75 -7.16 2.93
C PHE A 74 -1.96 -6.85 1.46
N GLY A 75 -2.05 -5.57 1.14
CA GLY A 75 -2.18 -5.11 -0.23
C GLY A 75 -1.93 -3.62 -0.36
N MET A 76 -2.07 -3.13 -1.59
CA MET A 76 -2.00 -1.71 -1.91
C MET A 76 -3.41 -1.18 -2.08
N HIS A 77 -3.68 0.04 -1.61
CA HIS A 77 -4.97 0.68 -1.83
C HIS A 77 -4.87 2.20 -1.68
N ASP A 78 -5.85 2.90 -2.24
CA ASP A 78 -6.00 4.33 -2.02
C ASP A 78 -6.41 4.61 -0.57
N ALA A 79 -6.03 5.78 -0.07
CA ALA A 79 -6.34 6.20 1.29
C ALA A 79 -6.77 7.67 1.27
N ASN A 80 -8.02 7.92 0.88
CA ASN A 80 -8.54 9.28 0.73
C ASN A 80 -8.71 10.02 2.06
N TRP A 81 -8.59 9.31 3.19
CA TRP A 81 -8.64 9.93 4.51
C TRP A 81 -7.30 10.58 4.91
N ARG A 82 -6.26 10.44 4.08
CA ARG A 82 -4.96 11.05 4.34
C ARG A 82 -4.74 12.23 3.41
N ASN A 83 -4.27 13.36 3.99
CA ASN A 83 -3.90 14.54 3.22
C ASN A 83 -2.42 14.55 2.84
N LYS A 84 -1.60 13.76 3.55
CA LYS A 84 -0.15 13.72 3.36
C LYS A 84 0.32 12.28 3.31
N PHE A 85 1.37 12.05 2.52
CA PHE A 85 2.03 10.77 2.37
C PHE A 85 3.54 10.97 2.44
N GLY A 86 4.26 9.89 2.73
CA GLY A 86 5.71 9.89 2.72
C GLY A 86 6.35 10.28 4.05
N GLY A 87 7.67 10.46 4.03
CA GLY A 87 8.43 10.90 5.18
C GLY A 87 8.37 9.94 6.35
N GLU A 88 8.06 10.46 7.53
CA GLU A 88 8.08 9.69 8.77
C GLU A 88 6.68 9.40 9.32
N ILE A 89 5.64 9.65 8.52
CA ILE A 89 4.24 9.43 8.95
C ILE A 89 4.04 7.99 9.44
N TYR A 90 4.62 7.02 8.74
CA TYR A 90 4.43 5.59 9.04
C TYR A 90 4.97 5.18 10.42
N LYS A 91 5.84 5.98 11.02
CA LYS A 91 6.44 5.62 12.31
C LYS A 91 5.44 5.68 13.45
N ASN A 92 4.51 6.62 13.42
CA ASN A 92 3.52 6.83 14.49
C ASN A 92 2.09 6.96 14.01
N ASN A 93 1.87 7.17 12.71
CA ASN A 93 0.54 7.32 12.12
C ASN A 93 0.45 6.54 10.81
N GLY A 94 1.04 5.35 10.80
CA GLY A 94 1.02 4.46 9.65
C GLY A 94 -0.27 3.66 9.54
N SER A 95 -0.27 2.77 8.55
CA SER A 95 -1.39 1.86 8.30
C SER A 95 -1.34 0.64 9.23
N HIS A 96 -2.26 -0.29 9.03
CA HIS A 96 -2.25 -1.59 9.71
C HIS A 96 -1.34 -2.62 9.01
N GLY A 97 -0.52 -2.16 8.06
CA GLY A 97 0.42 -2.99 7.29
C GLY A 97 0.25 -2.84 5.80
N CYS A 98 -0.92 -2.44 5.33
CA CYS A 98 -1.16 -2.20 3.91
C CYS A 98 -0.40 -0.97 3.41
N VAL A 99 -0.17 -0.93 2.11
CA VAL A 99 0.51 0.17 1.43
C VAL A 99 -0.54 1.20 1.01
N ASN A 100 -0.59 2.32 1.72
CA ASN A 100 -1.56 3.38 1.47
C ASN A 100 -1.03 4.33 0.40
N LEU A 101 -1.86 4.65 -0.57
CA LEU A 101 -1.48 5.45 -1.75
C LEU A 101 -2.43 6.64 -1.93
N PRO A 102 -1.92 7.75 -2.49
CA PRO A 102 -2.81 8.77 -3.04
C PRO A 102 -3.73 8.13 -4.09
N THR A 103 -4.97 8.61 -4.18
CA THR A 103 -5.98 8.00 -5.04
C THR A 103 -5.55 7.91 -6.51
N ASN A 104 -4.96 8.99 -7.04
CA ASN A 104 -4.51 8.99 -8.44
C ASN A 104 -3.37 8.00 -8.69
N ALA A 105 -2.47 7.82 -7.71
CA ALA A 105 -1.40 6.85 -7.81
C ALA A 105 -1.96 5.42 -7.78
N ALA A 106 -2.90 5.15 -6.87
CA ALA A 106 -3.55 3.84 -6.81
C ALA A 106 -4.26 3.52 -8.11
N LYS A 107 -4.92 4.50 -8.72
CA LYS A 107 -5.57 4.33 -10.03
C LYS A 107 -4.56 3.95 -11.11
N THR A 108 -3.44 4.66 -11.20
CA THR A 108 -2.41 4.40 -12.20
C THR A 108 -1.84 2.98 -12.04
N ILE A 109 -1.55 2.57 -10.79
CA ILE A 109 -1.06 1.23 -10.53
C ILE A 109 -2.10 0.20 -10.92
N TYR A 110 -3.34 0.38 -10.49
CA TYR A 110 -4.44 -0.56 -10.78
C TYR A 110 -4.62 -0.76 -12.27
N GLU A 111 -4.55 0.31 -13.06
CA GLU A 111 -4.76 0.25 -14.51
C GLU A 111 -3.61 -0.41 -15.26
N ASN A 112 -2.41 -0.49 -14.68
CA ASN A 112 -1.22 -0.96 -15.37
C ASN A 112 -0.64 -2.27 -14.80
N ILE A 113 -0.93 -2.60 -13.55
CA ILE A 113 -0.35 -3.78 -12.90
C ILE A 113 -1.00 -5.06 -13.40
N THR A 114 -0.19 -6.10 -13.61
CA THR A 114 -0.63 -7.43 -14.01
C THR A 114 -0.20 -8.45 -12.95
N TYR A 115 -0.76 -9.66 -13.01
CA TYR A 115 -0.51 -10.70 -12.02
C TYR A 115 0.90 -11.30 -12.09
N ASP A 116 1.60 -11.10 -13.20
CA ASP A 116 2.98 -11.57 -13.38
C ASP A 116 4.04 -10.51 -13.06
N MET A 117 3.63 -9.32 -12.67
CA MET A 117 4.56 -8.26 -12.24
C MET A 117 5.00 -8.48 -10.80
N PRO A 118 6.31 -8.58 -10.51
CA PRO A 118 6.78 -8.69 -9.14
C PRO A 118 6.62 -7.38 -8.38
N ILE A 119 6.25 -7.50 -7.12
CA ILE A 119 6.14 -6.38 -6.19
C ILE A 119 7.27 -6.54 -5.18
N PHE A 120 8.31 -5.71 -5.31
CA PHE A 120 9.46 -5.72 -4.41
C PHE A 120 9.20 -4.76 -3.25
N ILE A 121 9.21 -5.28 -2.04
CA ILE A 121 9.07 -4.48 -0.82
C ILE A 121 10.36 -4.62 -0.02
N TYR A 122 11.02 -3.50 0.25
CA TYR A 122 12.33 -3.51 0.88
C TYR A 122 12.56 -2.26 1.74
N LYS A 123 13.63 -2.33 2.54
CA LYS A 123 14.14 -1.20 3.31
C LYS A 123 15.50 -0.81 2.74
N SER A 124 15.64 0.42 2.34
CA SER A 124 16.92 0.91 1.80
C SER A 124 17.87 1.42 2.88
#